data_c5b4579a833bfcd2b2166753867046a3
#
_entry.id   c5b4579a833bfcd2b2166753867046a3
#
_cell.length_a   1.000
_cell.length_b   1.000
_cell.length_c   1.000
_cell.angle_alpha   90.00
_cell.angle_beta   90.00
_cell.angle_gamma   90.00
#
_symmetry.space_group_name_H-M   'P 1'
#
loop_
_entity.id
_entity.type
_entity.pdbx_description
1 polymer ?
#
loop_
_entity_poly.entity_id
_entity_poly.type
_entity_poly.pdbx_seq_one_letter_code
_entity_poly.pdbx_strand_id
1 'polypeptide(L)'
;MLPIINFETEVIFTRRVVVDMQNVLFADAIATALQNFDSDFEVYQSENPDKTTDLCVFTETNILIMEATAYMPWKLEERMKIRGEVKAQNPNCKIVLVVDENTEKKLADRVRQAKKDGLVDNFIYGSVSSTYLSAVIDAL
;
A
#
# COMPACT_ATOMS: atom_id res chain seq x y z
N MET A 1 -6.20 -8.71 -36.94
CA MET A 1 -5.74 -8.64 -36.27
C MET A 1 -5.24 -8.44 -35.68
N LEU A 2 -5.47 -8.23 -35.63
CA LEU A 2 -4.85 -8.11 -34.88
C LEU A 2 -4.16 -7.83 -34.43
N PRO A 3 -4.26 -7.66 -34.48
CA PRO A 3 -3.53 -7.47 -33.89
C PRO A 3 -3.00 -7.07 -33.50
N ILE A 4 -3.26 -6.98 -33.73
CA ILE A 4 -2.76 -6.76 -33.25
C ILE A 4 -2.71 -6.42 -32.60
N ILE A 5 -3.10 -6.38 -32.79
CA ILE A 5 -3.01 -6.32 -32.06
C ILE A 5 -2.83 -6.13 -31.26
N ASN A 6 -3.09 -6.15 -31.35
CA ASN A 6 -2.82 -6.09 -30.55
C ASN A 6 -2.55 -5.58 -29.88
N PHE A 7 -2.92 -5.41 -30.17
CA PHE A 7 -2.65 -5.07 -29.51
C PHE A 7 -2.55 -4.75 -28.74
N GLU A 8 -2.92 -4.70 -28.92
CA GLU A 8 -2.96 -4.66 -28.35
C GLU A 8 -3.21 -4.52 -27.42
N THR A 9 -3.54 -4.36 -28.02
CA THR A 9 -3.86 -4.46 -27.23
C THR A 9 -3.18 -4.62 -26.43
N GLU A 10 -2.44 -4.36 -26.97
CA GLU A 10 -1.61 -4.64 -26.07
C GLU A 10 -2.08 -4.62 -24.74
N VAL A 11 -1.78 -5.46 -24.00
CA VAL A 11 -2.44 -5.44 -22.73
C VAL A 11 -1.61 -4.66 -21.75
N ILE A 12 -2.17 -3.57 -21.31
CA ILE A 12 -1.52 -2.75 -20.29
C ILE A 12 -2.10 -3.18 -18.95
N PHE A 13 -1.24 -3.68 -18.06
CA PHE A 13 -1.64 -4.02 -16.71
C PHE A 13 -1.39 -2.82 -15.81
N THR A 14 -2.46 -2.10 -15.47
CA THR A 14 -2.38 -1.03 -14.49
C THR A 14 -2.36 -1.65 -13.09
N ARG A 15 -1.39 -1.22 -12.30
CA ARG A 15 -1.30 -1.61 -10.90
C ARG A 15 -1.81 -0.45 -10.05
N ARG A 16 -2.94 -0.65 -9.40
CA ARG A 16 -3.58 0.37 -8.58
C ARG A 16 -3.14 0.24 -7.14
N VAL A 17 -2.65 1.34 -6.60
CA VAL A 17 -2.12 1.43 -5.25
C VAL A 17 -2.90 2.47 -4.48
N VAL A 18 -3.39 2.12 -3.31
CA VAL A 18 -3.97 3.08 -2.37
C VAL A 18 -2.97 3.32 -1.25
N VAL A 19 -2.72 4.58 -0.95
CA VAL A 19 -1.80 5.01 0.10
C VAL A 19 -2.60 5.70 1.19
N ASP A 20 -2.51 5.19 2.41
CA ASP A 20 -3.21 5.71 3.58
C ASP A 20 -2.18 6.02 4.67
N MET A 21 -1.73 7.27 4.71
CA MET A 21 -0.66 7.73 5.58
C MET A 21 -1.15 8.87 6.45
N GLN A 22 -0.70 8.91 7.70
CA GLN A 22 -0.89 10.07 8.55
C GLN A 22 -0.14 11.29 7.98
N ASN A 23 1.06 11.06 7.50
CA ASN A 23 1.93 12.13 6.96
C ASN A 23 1.64 12.30 5.47
N VAL A 24 0.99 13.42 5.11
CA VAL A 24 0.59 13.72 3.74
C VAL A 24 1.80 13.92 2.83
N LEU A 25 2.87 14.54 3.34
CA LEU A 25 4.09 14.74 2.55
C LEU A 25 4.73 13.40 2.21
N PHE A 26 4.71 12.46 3.14
CA PHE A 26 5.21 11.12 2.89
C PHE A 26 4.34 10.39 1.86
N ALA A 27 3.02 10.54 1.96
CA ALA A 27 2.10 9.96 0.97
C ALA A 27 2.37 10.50 -0.43
N ASP A 28 2.58 11.81 -0.56
CA ASP A 28 2.93 12.43 -1.84
C ASP A 28 4.26 11.89 -2.38
N ALA A 29 5.25 11.72 -1.50
CA ALA A 29 6.55 11.19 -1.89
C ALA A 29 6.46 9.75 -2.39
N ILE A 30 5.65 8.93 -1.74
CA ILE A 30 5.41 7.54 -2.18
C ILE A 30 4.74 7.53 -3.55
N ALA A 31 3.71 8.33 -3.74
CA ALA A 31 2.98 8.40 -5.01
C ALA A 31 3.93 8.80 -6.14
N THR A 32 4.73 9.84 -5.93
CA THR A 32 5.70 10.32 -6.92
C THR A 32 6.76 9.26 -7.22
N ALA A 33 7.28 8.60 -6.18
CA ALA A 33 8.31 7.58 -6.35
C ALA A 33 7.81 6.40 -7.18
N LEU A 34 6.60 5.92 -6.91
CA LEU A 34 6.03 4.79 -7.64
C LEU A 34 5.75 5.16 -9.10
N GLN A 35 5.15 6.31 -9.35
CA GLN A 35 4.84 6.75 -10.70
C GLN A 35 6.09 6.98 -11.53
N ASN A 36 7.17 7.46 -10.92
CA ASN A 36 8.46 7.62 -11.61
C ASN A 36 9.17 6.29 -11.83
N PHE A 37 8.92 5.30 -10.95
CA PHE A 37 9.54 3.99 -11.05
C PHE A 37 8.96 3.20 -12.23
N ASP A 38 7.64 3.21 -12.37
CA ASP A 38 6.96 2.52 -13.47
C ASP A 38 5.63 3.22 -13.75
N SER A 39 5.40 3.54 -15.02
CA SER A 39 4.20 4.27 -15.46
C SER A 39 2.91 3.46 -15.32
N ASP A 40 2.98 2.15 -15.10
CA ASP A 40 1.78 1.35 -14.88
C ASP A 40 1.21 1.51 -13.46
N PHE A 41 1.95 2.10 -12.53
CA PHE A 41 1.43 2.43 -11.20
C PHE A 41 0.45 3.59 -11.27
N GLU A 42 -0.75 3.35 -10.76
CA GLU A 42 -1.79 4.35 -10.62
C GLU A 42 -2.08 4.48 -9.11
N VAL A 43 -1.73 5.63 -8.54
CA VAL A 43 -1.70 5.81 -7.09
C VAL A 43 -2.83 6.72 -6.65
N TYR A 44 -3.58 6.27 -5.66
CA TYR A 44 -4.67 7.01 -5.01
C TYR A 44 -4.30 7.23 -3.55
N GLN A 45 -4.53 8.42 -3.04
CA GLN A 45 -4.30 8.73 -1.65
C GLN A 45 -5.62 8.78 -0.90
N SER A 46 -5.71 8.04 0.21
CA SER A 46 -6.87 8.10 1.08
C SER A 46 -6.72 9.30 2.01
N GLU A 47 -7.72 10.16 2.02
CA GLU A 47 -7.72 11.36 2.86
C GLU A 47 -8.06 11.06 4.31
N ASN A 48 -8.71 9.93 4.55
CA ASN A 48 -9.25 9.59 5.85
C ASN A 48 -9.31 8.07 5.99
N PRO A 49 -8.78 7.50 7.08
CA PRO A 49 -8.84 6.04 7.30
C PRO A 49 -10.24 5.45 7.21
N ASP A 50 -11.27 6.20 7.60
CA ASP A 50 -12.66 5.72 7.52
C ASP A 50 -13.12 5.47 6.09
N LYS A 51 -12.45 6.06 5.10
CA LYS A 51 -12.81 5.93 3.69
C LYS A 51 -11.91 4.98 2.91
N THR A 52 -10.90 4.43 3.56
CA THR A 52 -9.87 3.63 2.88
C THR A 52 -10.45 2.35 2.30
N THR A 53 -11.28 1.65 3.04
CA THR A 53 -11.91 0.42 2.54
C THR A 53 -12.73 0.70 1.29
N ASP A 54 -13.58 1.73 1.32
CA ASP A 54 -14.42 2.07 0.17
C ASP A 54 -13.57 2.47 -1.04
N LEU A 55 -12.51 3.22 -0.83
CA LEU A 55 -11.60 3.61 -1.91
C LEU A 55 -10.94 2.38 -2.53
N CYS A 56 -10.51 1.43 -1.72
CA CYS A 56 -9.90 0.18 -2.20
C CYS A 56 -10.89 -0.64 -3.02
N VAL A 57 -12.13 -0.73 -2.58
CA VAL A 57 -13.18 -1.45 -3.31
C VAL A 57 -13.50 -0.75 -4.63
N PHE A 58 -13.67 0.56 -4.58
CA PHE A 58 -14.02 1.35 -5.77
C PHE A 58 -12.93 1.27 -6.84
N THR A 59 -11.67 1.33 -6.44
CA THR A 59 -10.53 1.30 -7.38
C THR A 59 -10.09 -0.10 -7.76
N GLU A 60 -10.65 -1.13 -7.13
CA GLU A 60 -10.18 -2.51 -7.31
C GLU A 60 -8.68 -2.59 -7.06
N THR A 61 -8.26 -2.08 -5.93
CA THR A 61 -6.85 -1.87 -5.59
C THR A 61 -6.05 -3.16 -5.57
N ASN A 62 -4.87 -3.13 -6.15
CA ASN A 62 -3.93 -4.25 -6.13
C ASN A 62 -3.05 -4.26 -4.88
N ILE A 63 -2.72 -3.06 -4.38
CA ILE A 63 -1.81 -2.90 -3.24
C ILE A 63 -2.33 -1.78 -2.35
N LEU A 64 -2.45 -2.06 -1.06
CA LEU A 64 -2.80 -1.06 -0.05
C LEU A 64 -1.59 -0.84 0.85
N ILE A 65 -1.11 0.40 0.89
CA ILE A 65 0.01 0.81 1.74
C ILE A 65 -0.58 1.67 2.86
N MET A 66 -0.38 1.24 4.11
CA MET A 66 -0.90 1.96 5.27
C MET A 66 0.22 2.22 6.27
N GLU A 67 0.27 3.45 6.77
CA GLU A 67 1.15 3.78 7.89
C GLU A 67 0.51 3.31 9.20
N ALA A 68 1.31 2.66 10.05
CA ALA A 68 0.91 2.31 11.41
C ALA A 68 1.64 3.24 12.38
N THR A 69 0.91 3.86 13.30
CA THR A 69 1.45 4.75 14.32
C THR A 69 0.90 4.37 15.70
N ALA A 70 1.36 5.05 16.74
CA ALA A 70 0.85 4.86 18.10
C ALA A 70 -0.47 5.58 18.34
N TYR A 71 -1.00 6.32 17.37
CA TYR A 71 -2.14 7.21 17.56
C TYR A 71 -3.33 6.81 16.71
N MET A 72 -4.55 6.98 17.28
CA MET A 72 -5.79 6.81 16.53
C MET A 72 -5.89 7.87 15.43
N PRO A 73 -6.45 7.58 14.29
CA PRO A 73 -7.00 6.28 13.85
C PRO A 73 -5.99 5.40 13.11
N TRP A 74 -4.68 5.64 13.24
CA TRP A 74 -3.63 4.94 12.50
C TRP A 74 -2.96 3.80 13.30
N LYS A 75 -3.53 3.40 14.42
CA LYS A 75 -3.00 2.29 15.22
C LYS A 75 -3.06 0.98 14.45
N LEU A 76 -2.16 0.07 14.79
CA LEU A 76 -2.09 -1.24 14.15
C LEU A 76 -3.43 -1.98 14.20
N GLU A 77 -4.14 -1.92 15.32
CA GLU A 77 -5.45 -2.55 15.45
C GLU A 77 -6.44 -2.03 14.42
N GLU A 78 -6.44 -0.72 14.18
CA GLU A 78 -7.31 -0.11 13.17
C GLU A 78 -6.89 -0.51 11.76
N ARG A 79 -5.59 -0.61 11.52
CA ARG A 79 -5.06 -1.07 10.23
C ARG A 79 -5.44 -2.51 9.95
N MET A 80 -5.40 -3.36 10.95
CA MET A 80 -5.82 -4.77 10.82
C MET A 80 -7.31 -4.89 10.55
N LYS A 81 -8.11 -4.00 11.10
CA LYS A 81 -9.55 -3.94 10.80
C LYS A 81 -9.79 -3.58 9.34
N ILE A 82 -9.12 -2.56 8.83
CA ILE A 82 -9.19 -2.18 7.42
C ILE A 82 -8.73 -3.33 6.52
N ARG A 83 -7.61 -3.98 6.89
CA ARG A 83 -7.13 -5.16 6.17
C ARG A 83 -8.23 -6.22 6.04
N GLY A 84 -8.90 -6.53 7.14
CA GLY A 84 -9.97 -7.52 7.13
C GLY A 84 -11.10 -7.14 6.20
N GLU A 85 -11.52 -5.89 6.21
CA GLU A 85 -12.58 -5.37 5.36
C GLU A 85 -12.18 -5.42 3.87
N VAL A 86 -10.96 -4.99 3.56
CA VAL A 86 -10.45 -4.99 2.18
C VAL A 86 -10.30 -6.42 1.67
N LYS A 87 -9.72 -7.32 2.45
CA LYS A 87 -9.53 -8.73 2.05
C LYS A 87 -10.86 -9.46 1.86
N ALA A 88 -11.90 -9.07 2.59
CA ALA A 88 -13.23 -9.66 2.42
C ALA A 88 -13.81 -9.35 1.03
N GLN A 89 -13.53 -8.16 0.50
CA GLN A 89 -14.00 -7.71 -0.80
C GLN A 89 -13.04 -8.06 -1.93
N ASN A 90 -11.74 -8.06 -1.65
CA ASN A 90 -10.69 -8.31 -2.62
C ASN A 90 -9.56 -9.11 -1.97
N PRO A 91 -9.68 -10.45 -1.96
CA PRO A 91 -8.69 -11.31 -1.30
C PRO A 91 -7.29 -11.20 -1.88
N ASN A 92 -7.17 -10.75 -3.13
CA ASN A 92 -5.88 -10.66 -3.81
C ASN A 92 -5.14 -9.35 -3.56
N CYS A 93 -5.78 -8.40 -2.87
CA CYS A 93 -5.12 -7.13 -2.55
C CYS A 93 -3.94 -7.38 -1.60
N LYS A 94 -2.77 -6.90 -1.97
CA LYS A 94 -1.57 -6.99 -1.13
C LYS A 94 -1.60 -5.87 -0.10
N ILE A 95 -1.23 -6.20 1.13
CA ILE A 95 -1.23 -5.26 2.25
C ILE A 95 0.20 -5.00 2.68
N VAL A 96 0.58 -3.72 2.71
CA VAL A 96 1.91 -3.28 3.14
C VAL A 96 1.76 -2.26 4.25
N LEU A 97 2.50 -2.44 5.33
CA LEU A 97 2.53 -1.47 6.41
C LEU A 97 3.82 -0.67 6.38
N VAL A 98 3.72 0.61 6.72
CA VAL A 98 4.88 1.49 6.90
C VAL A 98 4.92 1.88 8.36
N VAL A 99 6.09 1.77 8.98
CA VAL A 99 6.28 2.10 10.39
C VAL A 99 7.60 2.83 10.59
N ASP A 100 7.61 3.80 11.51
CA ASP A 100 8.82 4.51 11.90
C ASP A 100 9.55 3.70 12.98
N GLU A 101 10.55 2.95 12.57
CA GLU A 101 11.31 2.08 13.46
C GLU A 101 12.19 2.86 14.46
N ASN A 102 12.46 4.13 14.19
CA ASN A 102 13.31 4.93 15.07
C ASN A 102 12.56 5.48 16.28
N THR A 103 11.30 5.86 16.08
CA THR A 103 10.46 6.43 17.16
C THR A 103 9.45 5.44 17.72
N GLU A 104 9.10 4.40 16.96
CA GLU A 104 8.04 3.45 17.30
C GLU A 104 8.58 2.02 17.34
N LYS A 105 9.59 1.77 18.20
CA LYS A 105 10.29 0.47 18.21
C LYS A 105 9.39 -0.71 18.57
N LYS A 106 8.53 -0.56 19.56
CA LYS A 106 7.60 -1.64 19.95
C LYS A 106 6.58 -1.90 18.86
N LEU A 107 6.09 -0.85 18.24
CA LEU A 107 5.16 -0.97 17.12
C LEU A 107 5.83 -1.66 15.93
N ALA A 108 7.07 -1.31 15.64
CA ALA A 108 7.84 -1.95 14.57
C ALA A 108 7.97 -3.47 14.82
N ASP A 109 8.19 -3.89 16.07
CA ASP A 109 8.23 -5.30 16.43
C ASP A 109 6.89 -5.99 16.13
N ARG A 110 5.78 -5.34 16.46
CA ARG A 110 4.44 -5.87 16.20
C ARG A 110 4.13 -5.94 14.71
N VAL A 111 4.61 -4.97 13.94
CA VAL A 111 4.46 -4.97 12.47
C VAL A 111 5.24 -6.13 11.85
N ARG A 112 6.48 -6.35 12.29
CA ARG A 112 7.27 -7.51 11.83
C ARG A 112 6.56 -8.82 12.17
N GLN A 113 5.97 -8.91 13.36
CA GLN A 113 5.22 -10.10 13.75
C GLN A 113 3.99 -10.31 12.86
N ALA A 114 3.29 -9.23 12.51
CA ALA A 114 2.13 -9.33 11.61
C ALA A 114 2.52 -9.92 10.26
N LYS A 115 3.71 -9.58 9.74
CA LYS A 115 4.20 -10.19 8.51
C LYS A 115 4.49 -11.68 8.71
N LYS A 116 5.16 -12.05 9.79
CA LYS A 116 5.45 -13.46 10.09
C LYS A 116 4.18 -14.28 10.20
N ASP A 117 3.13 -13.70 10.76
CA ASP A 117 1.84 -14.36 10.94
C ASP A 117 1.02 -14.41 9.66
N GLY A 118 1.51 -13.83 8.56
CA GLY A 118 0.80 -13.82 7.28
C GLY A 118 -0.34 -12.83 7.20
N LEU A 119 -0.44 -11.89 8.14
CA LEU A 119 -1.51 -10.90 8.15
C LEU A 119 -1.26 -9.76 7.16
N VAL A 120 0.01 -9.47 6.88
CA VAL A 120 0.39 -8.50 5.85
C VAL A 120 1.42 -9.12 4.92
N ASP A 121 1.49 -8.62 3.70
CA ASP A 121 2.38 -9.18 2.67
C ASP A 121 3.81 -8.66 2.81
N ASN A 122 3.96 -7.44 3.29
CA ASN A 122 5.26 -6.87 3.59
C ASN A 122 5.13 -5.65 4.50
N PHE A 123 6.26 -5.15 4.96
CA PHE A 123 6.32 -3.89 5.70
C PHE A 123 7.56 -3.12 5.25
N ILE A 124 7.54 -1.80 5.48
CA ILE A 124 8.61 -0.89 5.08
C ILE A 124 8.88 0.04 6.26
N TYR A 125 10.15 0.26 6.56
CA TYR A 125 10.55 1.28 7.53
C TYR A 125 10.50 2.66 6.88
N GLY A 126 10.03 3.65 7.62
CA GLY A 126 9.88 5.00 7.10
C GLY A 126 11.19 5.67 6.70
N SER A 127 12.33 5.14 7.17
CA SER A 127 13.65 5.69 6.87
C SER A 127 14.26 5.20 5.55
N VAL A 128 13.61 4.26 4.85
CA VAL A 128 14.17 3.71 3.61
C VAL A 128 14.11 4.72 2.47
N SER A 129 14.96 4.51 1.46
CA SER A 129 14.96 5.35 0.26
C SER A 129 13.72 5.10 -0.59
N SER A 130 13.36 6.09 -1.42
CA SER A 130 12.27 5.94 -2.37
C SER A 130 12.53 4.83 -3.39
N THR A 131 13.78 4.63 -3.78
CA THR A 131 14.18 3.56 -4.70
C THR A 131 13.92 2.19 -4.08
N TYR A 132 14.29 2.00 -2.82
CA TYR A 132 14.05 0.74 -2.12
C TYR A 132 12.56 0.47 -1.96
N LEU A 133 11.81 1.48 -1.54
CA LEU A 133 10.36 1.37 -1.37
C LEU A 133 9.71 0.94 -2.69
N SER A 134 10.04 1.62 -3.77
CA SER A 134 9.47 1.32 -5.09
C SER A 134 9.80 -0.09 -5.54
N ALA A 135 11.02 -0.57 -5.28
CA ALA A 135 11.42 -1.93 -5.63
C ALA A 135 10.65 -2.98 -4.83
N VAL A 136 10.41 -2.73 -3.54
CA VAL A 136 9.61 -3.63 -2.69
C VAL A 136 8.17 -3.73 -3.21
N ILE A 137 7.57 -2.60 -3.53
CA ILE A 137 6.19 -2.57 -4.04
C ILE A 137 6.11 -3.24 -5.41
N ASP A 138 7.08 -2.99 -6.28
CA ASP A 138 7.12 -3.59 -7.62
C ASP A 138 7.21 -5.12 -7.57
N ALA A 139 7.84 -5.66 -6.54
CA ALA A 139 8.06 -7.10 -6.40
C ALA A 139 6.85 -7.88 -5.85
N LEU A 140 5.80 -7.20 -5.44
CA LEU A 140 4.62 -7.84 -4.85
C LEU A 140 3.74 -8.58 -5.88
#